data_b7bfc913a46a24d5038aef2165189944
#
_entry.id   b7bfc913a46a24d5038aef2165189944
#
_cell.length_a   1.000
_cell.length_b   1.000
_cell.length_c   1.000
_cell.angle_alpha   90.00
_cell.angle_beta   90.00
_cell.angle_gamma   90.00
#
_symmetry.space_group_name_H-M   'P 1'
#
loop_
_entity.id
_entity.type
_entity.pdbx_description
1 polymer ?
#
loop_
_entity_poly.entity_id
_entity_poly.type
_entity_poly.pdbx_seq_one_letter_code
_entity_poly.pdbx_strand_id
1 'polypeptide(L)'
;MQAGQTTPSDAAEVGGPERDLARLIDSYLTTQLLYVAARLGVADALADGPRTGREIATSVGADPDVLTRVLRGLVLDDVLAEEDDGRFALTALGERLRDGVPGSLRGAALARGELYWSAAAGLLQAVTEGGTAFEHVHGEPFFARLAADPEREAAFQASMADRAQREAADVVAAYGFPGIGDLVDVGGGSGVLLDAILRATPELRGVLVDRPEAVERARARLGAAGLDGRSECVEGDFFATVPPGADAYLLSRVIHDWDDADARRILTTCRAAMPAGARLLLVEAIVPERAHDGPEAVRMDLHMLILLGARERTEAQFRDLLAGAGFDLRRVVPTGSAAGLSVLEATVTSAAR
;
A
#
# COMPACT_ATOMS: atom_id res chain seq x y z
N MET A 1 6.35 -2.72 -70.99
CA MET A 1 6.93 -1.94 -69.91
C MET A 1 5.89 -1.78 -68.83
N GLN A 2 5.87 -2.68 -67.87
CA GLN A 2 5.02 -2.59 -66.66
C GLN A 2 5.86 -2.04 -65.52
N ALA A 3 5.47 -0.88 -65.03
CA ALA A 3 6.05 -0.28 -63.83
C ALA A 3 5.59 -1.06 -62.62
N GLY A 4 6.53 -1.63 -61.89
CA GLY A 4 6.29 -2.29 -60.59
C GLY A 4 5.86 -1.27 -59.55
N GLN A 5 4.68 -1.47 -58.96
CA GLN A 5 4.28 -0.82 -57.76
C GLN A 5 5.01 -1.47 -56.58
N THR A 6 5.95 -0.75 -55.98
CA THR A 6 6.46 -1.06 -54.62
C THR A 6 5.40 -0.70 -53.60
N THR A 7 4.80 -1.70 -52.99
CA THR A 7 4.01 -1.59 -51.79
C THR A 7 4.86 -1.02 -50.63
N PRO A 8 4.34 -0.10 -49.83
CA PRO A 8 5.05 0.31 -48.60
C PRO A 8 5.07 -0.90 -47.63
N SER A 9 6.27 -1.34 -47.34
CA SER A 9 6.59 -2.39 -46.39
C SER A 9 6.20 -1.96 -44.97
N ASP A 10 5.55 -2.86 -44.31
CA ASP A 10 5.24 -2.91 -42.88
C ASP A 10 6.38 -2.42 -41.97
N ALA A 11 6.30 -1.16 -41.58
CA ALA A 11 7.12 -0.59 -40.52
C ALA A 11 6.32 -0.60 -39.19
N ALA A 12 5.81 -1.77 -38.80
CA ALA A 12 5.06 -1.96 -37.55
C ALA A 12 5.31 -3.35 -36.94
N GLU A 13 6.57 -3.71 -36.76
CA GLU A 13 7.00 -4.73 -35.79
C GLU A 13 8.25 -4.27 -35.07
N VAL A 14 8.07 -3.29 -34.16
CA VAL A 14 9.14 -2.80 -33.29
C VAL A 14 8.92 -3.38 -31.89
N GLY A 15 9.09 -4.69 -31.70
CA GLY A 15 9.01 -5.31 -30.40
C GLY A 15 8.94 -6.83 -30.46
N GLY A 16 10.07 -7.51 -30.60
CA GLY A 16 10.12 -8.96 -30.43
C GLY A 16 10.26 -9.33 -28.94
N PRO A 17 9.94 -10.59 -28.54
CA PRO A 17 10.01 -11.04 -27.15
C PRO A 17 11.39 -10.81 -26.49
N GLU A 18 12.44 -10.77 -27.25
CA GLU A 18 13.80 -10.44 -26.76
C GLU A 18 13.91 -9.01 -26.27
N ARG A 19 13.32 -8.04 -27.01
CA ARG A 19 13.32 -6.62 -26.59
C ARG A 19 12.42 -6.40 -25.37
N ASP A 20 11.28 -7.07 -25.31
CA ASP A 20 10.38 -6.99 -24.16
C ASP A 20 11.04 -7.55 -22.91
N LEU A 21 11.73 -8.69 -23.03
CA LEU A 21 12.48 -9.27 -21.92
C LEU A 21 13.66 -8.37 -21.50
N ALA A 22 14.42 -7.80 -22.45
CA ALA A 22 15.50 -6.86 -22.14
C ALA A 22 14.98 -5.65 -21.38
N ARG A 23 13.83 -5.06 -21.80
CA ARG A 23 13.19 -3.96 -21.06
C ARG A 23 12.77 -4.36 -19.67
N LEU A 24 12.26 -5.58 -19.46
CA LEU A 24 11.94 -6.09 -18.13
C LEU A 24 13.19 -6.27 -17.26
N ILE A 25 14.29 -6.76 -17.84
CA ILE A 25 15.58 -6.89 -17.12
C ILE A 25 16.09 -5.52 -16.68
N ASP A 26 15.97 -4.49 -17.55
CA ASP A 26 16.41 -3.13 -17.27
C ASP A 26 15.42 -2.31 -16.40
N SER A 27 14.25 -2.86 -16.06
CA SER A 27 13.23 -2.15 -15.26
C SER A 27 13.70 -1.71 -13.87
N TYR A 28 14.80 -2.28 -13.39
CA TYR A 28 15.46 -1.82 -12.17
C TYR A 28 15.89 -0.34 -12.26
N LEU A 29 16.28 0.13 -13.46
CA LEU A 29 16.62 1.54 -13.70
C LEU A 29 15.42 2.44 -13.43
N THR A 30 14.24 2.11 -13.96
CA THR A 30 13.01 2.89 -13.75
C THR A 30 12.73 3.14 -12.27
N THR A 31 12.82 2.11 -11.42
CA THR A 31 12.62 2.25 -9.97
C THR A 31 13.61 3.26 -9.36
N GLN A 32 14.88 3.19 -9.72
CA GLN A 32 15.91 4.08 -9.20
C GLN A 32 15.82 5.50 -9.77
N LEU A 33 15.45 5.66 -11.03
CA LEU A 33 15.21 6.98 -11.62
C LEU A 33 14.04 7.70 -10.94
N LEU A 34 12.93 7.00 -10.69
CA LEU A 34 11.78 7.51 -9.94
C LEU A 34 12.16 7.90 -8.50
N TYR A 35 12.97 7.06 -7.83
CA TYR A 35 13.48 7.36 -6.49
C TYR A 35 14.32 8.63 -6.47
N VAL A 36 15.29 8.76 -7.39
CA VAL A 36 16.16 9.95 -7.49
C VAL A 36 15.32 11.20 -7.75
N ALA A 37 14.37 11.13 -8.69
CA ALA A 37 13.49 12.25 -8.99
C ALA A 37 12.63 12.67 -7.79
N ALA A 38 12.06 11.71 -7.07
CA ALA A 38 11.25 11.93 -5.87
C ALA A 38 12.10 12.49 -4.71
N ARG A 39 13.31 11.96 -4.51
CA ARG A 39 14.23 12.37 -3.42
C ARG A 39 14.73 13.79 -3.61
N LEU A 40 15.08 14.15 -4.84
CA LEU A 40 15.55 15.49 -5.19
C LEU A 40 14.42 16.52 -5.36
N GLY A 41 13.16 16.10 -5.48
CA GLY A 41 12.04 17.02 -5.73
C GLY A 41 12.01 17.55 -7.17
N VAL A 42 12.44 16.74 -8.14
CA VAL A 42 12.48 17.12 -9.57
C VAL A 42 11.10 17.55 -10.07
N ALA A 43 10.04 16.84 -9.67
CA ALA A 43 8.68 17.16 -10.08
C ALA A 43 8.22 18.53 -9.52
N ASP A 44 8.59 18.84 -8.28
CA ASP A 44 8.27 20.13 -7.68
C ASP A 44 9.05 21.27 -8.33
N ALA A 45 10.31 21.02 -8.73
CA ALA A 45 11.12 21.98 -9.48
C ALA A 45 10.53 22.32 -10.86
N LEU A 46 9.70 21.46 -11.43
CA LEU A 46 9.01 21.61 -12.71
C LEU A 46 7.55 22.09 -12.59
N ALA A 47 7.07 22.36 -11.37
CA ALA A 47 5.67 22.71 -11.10
C ALA A 47 5.21 23.99 -11.87
N ASP A 48 6.11 24.94 -12.08
CA ASP A 48 5.82 26.23 -12.74
C ASP A 48 6.06 26.19 -14.26
N GLY A 49 6.41 25.04 -14.83
CA GLY A 49 6.60 24.86 -16.27
C GLY A 49 7.96 24.27 -16.67
N PRO A 50 8.21 24.17 -17.98
CA PRO A 50 9.40 23.53 -18.54
C PRO A 50 10.69 24.26 -18.17
N ARG A 51 11.76 23.47 -17.84
CA ARG A 51 13.11 23.95 -17.50
C ARG A 51 14.19 23.11 -18.18
N THR A 52 15.34 23.71 -18.40
CA THR A 52 16.53 22.97 -18.83
C THR A 52 17.08 22.08 -17.72
N GLY A 53 17.79 21.00 -18.07
CA GLY A 53 18.43 20.13 -17.09
C GLY A 53 19.36 20.86 -16.11
N ARG A 54 20.05 21.91 -16.59
CA ARG A 54 20.92 22.77 -15.78
C ARG A 54 20.14 23.59 -14.75
N GLU A 55 19.02 24.16 -15.13
CA GLU A 55 18.16 24.94 -14.22
C GLU A 55 17.55 24.03 -13.13
N ILE A 56 17.11 22.83 -13.50
CA ILE A 56 16.61 21.84 -12.54
C ILE A 56 17.73 21.45 -11.58
N ALA A 57 18.91 21.07 -12.11
CA ALA A 57 20.06 20.68 -11.30
C ALA A 57 20.47 21.74 -10.29
N THR A 58 20.47 23.00 -10.71
CA THR A 58 20.74 24.15 -9.81
C THR A 58 19.71 24.24 -8.69
N SER A 59 18.42 24.06 -9.01
CA SER A 59 17.34 24.18 -8.02
C SER A 59 17.32 23.04 -6.99
N VAL A 60 17.76 21.84 -7.38
CA VAL A 60 17.76 20.66 -6.50
C VAL A 60 19.14 20.32 -5.92
N GLY A 61 20.18 21.11 -6.23
CA GLY A 61 21.53 20.90 -5.72
C GLY A 61 22.26 19.69 -6.30
N ALA A 62 22.01 19.35 -7.58
CA ALA A 62 22.58 18.19 -8.24
C ALA A 62 23.62 18.56 -9.32
N ASP A 63 24.41 17.56 -9.74
CA ASP A 63 25.31 17.72 -10.90
C ASP A 63 24.49 17.82 -12.19
N PRO A 64 24.69 18.87 -13.02
CA PRO A 64 23.87 19.10 -14.20
C PRO A 64 23.99 18.02 -15.29
N ASP A 65 25.19 17.49 -15.51
CA ASP A 65 25.43 16.52 -16.56
C ASP A 65 24.87 15.16 -16.19
N VAL A 66 25.04 14.75 -14.92
CA VAL A 66 24.49 13.50 -14.37
C VAL A 66 22.96 13.56 -14.30
N LEU A 67 22.42 14.68 -13.76
CA LEU A 67 20.96 14.82 -13.65
C LEU A 67 20.30 14.84 -15.04
N THR A 68 20.85 15.52 -16.03
CA THR A 68 20.28 15.53 -17.38
C THR A 68 20.14 14.12 -17.97
N ARG A 69 21.07 13.21 -17.68
CA ARG A 69 20.97 11.81 -18.10
C ARG A 69 19.85 11.08 -17.38
N VAL A 70 19.66 11.35 -16.08
CA VAL A 70 18.52 10.83 -15.29
C VAL A 70 17.19 11.32 -15.85
N LEU A 71 17.07 12.63 -16.15
CA LEU A 71 15.86 13.21 -16.74
C LEU A 71 15.50 12.56 -18.08
N ARG A 72 16.50 12.29 -18.94
CA ARG A 72 16.27 11.56 -20.20
C ARG A 72 15.82 10.13 -19.99
N GLY A 73 16.31 9.45 -18.95
CA GLY A 73 15.78 8.15 -18.57
C GLY A 73 14.30 8.21 -18.20
N LEU A 74 13.88 9.24 -17.46
CA LEU A 74 12.47 9.46 -17.10
C LEU A 74 11.58 9.84 -18.30
N VAL A 75 12.14 10.38 -19.38
CA VAL A 75 11.41 10.61 -20.64
C VAL A 75 11.07 9.28 -21.32
N LEU A 76 11.97 8.27 -21.27
CA LEU A 76 11.69 6.94 -21.84
C LEU A 76 10.54 6.21 -21.15
N ASP A 77 10.26 6.56 -19.90
CA ASP A 77 9.17 6.01 -19.08
C ASP A 77 7.94 6.94 -19.02
N ASP A 78 7.84 7.94 -19.92
CA ASP A 78 6.75 8.91 -20.02
C ASP A 78 6.48 9.71 -18.72
N VAL A 79 7.45 9.77 -17.81
CA VAL A 79 7.35 10.58 -16.58
C VAL A 79 7.61 12.05 -16.88
N LEU A 80 8.54 12.33 -17.77
CA LEU A 80 8.85 13.66 -18.28
C LEU A 80 8.65 13.69 -19.79
N ALA A 81 8.44 14.89 -20.34
CA ALA A 81 8.57 15.18 -21.76
C ALA A 81 9.82 16.04 -22.00
N GLU A 82 10.56 15.78 -23.07
CA GLU A 82 11.66 16.62 -23.55
C GLU A 82 11.13 17.44 -24.74
N GLU A 83 11.17 18.78 -24.62
CA GLU A 83 10.74 19.72 -25.67
C GLU A 83 11.82 19.91 -26.75
N ASP A 84 11.46 20.44 -27.92
CA ASP A 84 12.39 20.63 -29.05
C ASP A 84 13.57 21.55 -28.72
N ASP A 85 13.44 22.42 -27.73
CA ASP A 85 14.50 23.32 -27.23
C ASP A 85 15.35 22.70 -26.10
N GLY A 86 15.13 21.41 -25.78
CA GLY A 86 15.89 20.66 -24.78
C GLY A 86 15.47 20.94 -23.34
N ARG A 87 14.28 21.55 -23.12
CA ARG A 87 13.67 21.69 -21.80
C ARG A 87 12.87 20.45 -21.45
N PHE A 88 12.76 20.17 -20.14
CA PHE A 88 11.96 19.09 -19.59
C PHE A 88 10.68 19.65 -18.97
N ALA A 89 9.57 18.96 -19.17
CA ALA A 89 8.27 19.26 -18.63
C ALA A 89 7.67 18.04 -17.91
N LEU A 90 6.75 18.27 -16.96
CA LEU A 90 5.98 17.19 -16.37
C LEU A 90 4.93 16.66 -17.34
N THR A 91 4.80 15.36 -17.42
CA THR A 91 3.61 14.71 -17.98
C THR A 91 2.53 14.55 -16.90
N ALA A 92 1.35 14.07 -17.28
CA ALA A 92 0.31 13.69 -16.31
C ALA A 92 0.78 12.60 -15.32
N LEU A 93 1.73 11.74 -15.73
CA LEU A 93 2.35 10.73 -14.88
C LEU A 93 3.36 11.38 -13.93
N GLY A 94 4.20 12.28 -14.43
CA GLY A 94 5.19 13.03 -13.63
C GLY A 94 4.56 13.91 -12.54
N GLU A 95 3.37 14.48 -12.80
CA GLU A 95 2.60 15.24 -11.80
C GLU A 95 2.34 14.42 -10.51
N ARG A 96 2.28 13.08 -10.61
CA ARG A 96 2.08 12.18 -9.46
C ARG A 96 3.31 12.02 -8.57
N LEU A 97 4.45 12.57 -8.95
CA LEU A 97 5.66 12.62 -8.11
C LEU A 97 5.80 13.91 -7.32
N ARG A 98 4.91 14.89 -7.50
CA ARG A 98 4.93 16.13 -6.73
C ARG A 98 4.52 15.90 -5.28
N ASP A 99 5.09 16.71 -4.39
CA ASP A 99 4.74 16.70 -2.97
C ASP A 99 3.38 17.37 -2.72
N GLY A 100 2.63 16.88 -1.75
CA GLY A 100 1.39 17.50 -1.27
C GLY A 100 0.23 17.56 -2.28
N VAL A 101 0.34 16.96 -3.48
CA VAL A 101 -0.77 16.93 -4.43
C VAL A 101 -1.67 15.72 -4.20
N PRO A 102 -3.00 15.87 -4.43
CA PRO A 102 -3.91 14.73 -4.32
C PRO A 102 -3.49 13.57 -5.24
N GLY A 103 -3.38 12.36 -4.70
CA GLY A 103 -2.96 11.17 -5.44
C GLY A 103 -1.47 11.11 -5.75
N SER A 104 -0.64 11.86 -5.02
CA SER A 104 0.82 11.74 -5.09
C SER A 104 1.28 10.31 -4.80
N LEU A 105 2.26 9.86 -5.58
CA LEU A 105 2.97 8.59 -5.39
C LEU A 105 4.44 8.82 -4.98
N ARG A 106 4.81 10.06 -4.63
CA ARG A 106 6.16 10.39 -4.20
C ARG A 106 6.62 9.52 -3.02
N GLY A 107 5.79 9.38 -1.99
CA GLY A 107 6.07 8.51 -0.84
C GLY A 107 6.30 7.05 -1.25
N ALA A 108 5.53 6.55 -2.19
CA ALA A 108 5.71 5.20 -2.72
C ALA A 108 7.04 5.05 -3.48
N ALA A 109 7.44 6.04 -4.29
CA ALA A 109 8.73 6.03 -5.00
C ALA A 109 9.90 6.04 -4.02
N LEU A 110 9.84 6.85 -2.95
CA LEU A 110 10.84 6.90 -1.89
C LEU A 110 10.98 5.56 -1.17
N ALA A 111 9.87 4.99 -0.69
CA ALA A 111 9.89 3.72 0.03
C ALA A 111 10.45 2.58 -0.84
N ARG A 112 9.98 2.45 -2.08
CA ARG A 112 10.40 1.38 -2.99
C ARG A 112 11.85 1.51 -3.44
N GLY A 113 12.31 2.72 -3.73
CA GLY A 113 13.68 2.95 -4.17
C GLY A 113 14.73 2.79 -3.07
N GLU A 114 14.33 2.81 -1.81
CA GLU A 114 15.24 2.68 -0.67
C GLU A 114 15.06 1.33 0.06
N LEU A 115 13.99 1.19 0.82
CA LEU A 115 13.78 0.02 1.70
C LEU A 115 13.51 -1.26 0.91
N TYR A 116 12.55 -1.22 0.00
CA TYR A 116 12.17 -2.39 -0.80
C TYR A 116 13.28 -2.80 -1.76
N TRP A 117 13.95 -1.81 -2.35
CA TRP A 117 15.07 -2.03 -3.25
C TRP A 117 16.20 -2.82 -2.59
N SER A 118 16.65 -2.36 -1.42
CA SER A 118 17.73 -3.04 -0.70
C SER A 118 17.35 -4.46 -0.29
N ALA A 119 16.12 -4.67 0.17
CA ALA A 119 15.61 -5.96 0.58
C ALA A 119 15.48 -6.96 -0.60
N ALA A 120 15.11 -6.47 -1.80
CA ALA A 120 14.93 -7.33 -2.97
C ALA A 120 16.20 -8.10 -3.37
N ALA A 121 17.39 -7.61 -3.01
CA ALA A 121 18.66 -8.31 -3.24
C ALA A 121 18.73 -9.67 -2.52
N GLY A 122 18.01 -9.85 -1.42
CA GLY A 122 17.90 -11.10 -0.66
C GLY A 122 16.87 -12.10 -1.19
N LEU A 123 16.12 -11.75 -2.27
CA LEU A 123 15.00 -12.58 -2.72
C LEU A 123 15.42 -13.98 -3.14
N LEU A 124 16.57 -14.12 -3.83
CA LEU A 124 17.07 -15.45 -4.18
C LEU A 124 17.33 -16.32 -2.95
N GLN A 125 17.93 -15.75 -1.91
CA GLN A 125 18.21 -16.45 -0.68
C GLN A 125 16.90 -16.82 0.04
N ALA A 126 15.94 -15.90 0.14
CA ALA A 126 14.63 -16.21 0.72
C ALA A 126 13.89 -17.36 -0.01
N VAL A 127 13.99 -17.42 -1.35
CA VAL A 127 13.39 -18.51 -2.14
C VAL A 127 14.07 -19.86 -1.92
N THR A 128 15.38 -19.87 -1.68
CA THR A 128 16.16 -21.12 -1.54
C THR A 128 16.27 -21.63 -0.12
N GLU A 129 16.25 -20.74 0.87
CA GLU A 129 16.51 -21.06 2.29
C GLU A 129 15.30 -20.81 3.19
N GLY A 130 14.28 -20.08 2.69
CA GLY A 130 13.18 -19.56 3.50
C GLY A 130 13.55 -18.27 4.23
N GLY A 131 12.66 -17.79 5.11
CA GLY A 131 12.84 -16.52 5.80
C GLY A 131 12.49 -15.30 4.93
N THR A 132 12.82 -14.10 5.40
CA THR A 132 12.54 -12.86 4.67
C THR A 132 13.76 -12.39 3.89
N ALA A 133 13.54 -11.86 2.69
CA ALA A 133 14.64 -11.28 1.93
C ALA A 133 15.28 -10.10 2.68
N PHE A 134 14.46 -9.35 3.44
CA PHE A 134 14.93 -8.24 4.25
C PHE A 134 15.94 -8.68 5.33
N GLU A 135 15.60 -9.72 6.10
CA GLU A 135 16.49 -10.23 7.17
C GLU A 135 17.77 -10.83 6.60
N HIS A 136 17.71 -11.50 5.45
CA HIS A 136 18.91 -12.01 4.78
C HIS A 136 19.90 -10.88 4.40
N VAL A 137 19.38 -9.71 4.02
CA VAL A 137 20.23 -8.56 3.65
C VAL A 137 20.68 -7.75 4.86
N HIS A 138 19.77 -7.51 5.80
CA HIS A 138 19.98 -6.54 6.89
C HIS A 138 20.32 -7.16 8.24
N GLY A 139 20.12 -8.45 8.41
CA GLY A 139 20.43 -9.19 9.65
C GLY A 139 19.46 -8.93 10.80
N GLU A 140 18.37 -8.21 10.58
CA GLU A 140 17.36 -7.84 11.56
C GLU A 140 15.98 -7.71 10.93
N PRO A 141 14.86 -7.88 11.68
CA PRO A 141 13.52 -7.70 11.17
C PRO A 141 13.24 -6.26 10.69
N PHE A 142 12.36 -6.14 9.67
CA PHE A 142 12.02 -4.88 9.03
C PHE A 142 11.59 -3.79 10.03
N PHE A 143 10.65 -4.08 10.92
CA PHE A 143 10.15 -3.10 11.89
C PHE A 143 11.19 -2.72 12.95
N ALA A 144 12.10 -3.62 13.30
CA ALA A 144 13.20 -3.30 14.23
C ALA A 144 14.16 -2.27 13.61
N ARG A 145 14.54 -2.48 12.33
CA ARG A 145 15.38 -1.54 11.60
C ARG A 145 14.69 -0.21 11.36
N LEU A 146 13.38 -0.22 11.09
CA LEU A 146 12.60 1.00 10.89
C LEU A 146 12.57 1.85 12.17
N ALA A 147 12.30 1.23 13.32
CA ALA A 147 12.28 1.90 14.62
C ALA A 147 13.65 2.47 15.04
N ALA A 148 14.75 1.94 14.50
CA ALA A 148 16.11 2.46 14.76
C ALA A 148 16.44 3.74 13.98
N ASP A 149 15.61 4.16 13.00
CA ASP A 149 15.81 5.34 12.16
C ASP A 149 14.52 6.20 12.12
N PRO A 150 14.39 7.20 12.97
CA PRO A 150 13.17 8.01 13.08
C PRO A 150 12.78 8.75 11.80
N GLU A 151 13.74 9.14 10.95
CA GLU A 151 13.44 9.79 9.66
C GLU A 151 12.81 8.81 8.67
N ARG A 152 13.36 7.60 8.58
CA ARG A 152 12.80 6.52 7.77
C ARG A 152 11.43 6.05 8.27
N GLU A 153 11.30 5.90 9.58
CA GLU A 153 10.02 5.54 10.19
C GLU A 153 8.95 6.58 9.86
N ALA A 154 9.26 7.87 10.01
CA ALA A 154 8.33 8.94 9.67
C ALA A 154 7.94 8.92 8.17
N ALA A 155 8.91 8.72 7.27
CA ALA A 155 8.65 8.62 5.82
C ALA A 155 7.79 7.39 5.48
N PHE A 156 8.06 6.25 6.09
CA PHE A 156 7.26 5.04 5.92
C PHE A 156 5.82 5.23 6.42
N GLN A 157 5.67 5.77 7.64
CA GLN A 157 4.35 6.05 8.23
C GLN A 157 3.55 7.05 7.39
N ALA A 158 4.19 8.09 6.85
CA ALA A 158 3.54 9.04 5.93
C ALA A 158 3.04 8.33 4.66
N SER A 159 3.86 7.47 4.06
CA SER A 159 3.46 6.67 2.89
C SER A 159 2.28 5.74 3.17
N MET A 160 2.24 5.13 4.37
CA MET A 160 1.12 4.28 4.79
C MET A 160 -0.15 5.10 5.04
N ALA A 161 -0.04 6.28 5.65
CA ALA A 161 -1.16 7.18 5.87
C ALA A 161 -1.77 7.69 4.55
N ASP A 162 -0.94 8.08 3.58
CA ASP A 162 -1.38 8.48 2.23
C ASP A 162 -2.12 7.34 1.51
N ARG A 163 -1.62 6.12 1.63
CA ARG A 163 -2.27 4.93 1.09
C ARG A 163 -3.63 4.70 1.76
N ALA A 164 -3.67 4.69 3.10
CA ALA A 164 -4.89 4.51 3.87
C ALA A 164 -5.94 5.57 3.53
N GLN A 165 -5.52 6.84 3.30
CA GLN A 165 -6.42 7.92 2.91
C GLN A 165 -7.12 7.65 1.56
N ARG A 166 -6.39 7.12 0.57
CA ARG A 166 -6.98 6.75 -0.74
C ARG A 166 -7.93 5.57 -0.62
N GLU A 167 -7.58 4.57 0.16
CA GLU A 167 -8.34 3.33 0.33
C GLU A 167 -9.59 3.50 1.22
N ALA A 168 -9.54 4.40 2.21
CA ALA A 168 -10.62 4.59 3.16
C ALA A 168 -11.95 5.01 2.50
N ALA A 169 -11.89 5.88 1.48
CA ALA A 169 -13.08 6.30 0.76
C ALA A 169 -13.74 5.14 0.00
N ASP A 170 -12.92 4.29 -0.63
CA ASP A 170 -13.39 3.12 -1.37
C ASP A 170 -14.04 2.09 -0.42
N VAL A 171 -13.42 1.84 0.74
CA VAL A 171 -13.95 0.94 1.78
C VAL A 171 -15.30 1.42 2.30
N VAL A 172 -15.39 2.72 2.64
CA VAL A 172 -16.64 3.32 3.15
C VAL A 172 -17.75 3.26 2.09
N ALA A 173 -17.42 3.59 0.83
CA ALA A 173 -18.39 3.57 -0.26
C ALA A 173 -18.91 2.14 -0.55
N ALA A 174 -18.03 1.13 -0.45
CA ALA A 174 -18.39 -0.25 -0.77
C ALA A 174 -19.19 -0.93 0.35
N TYR A 175 -18.84 -0.71 1.61
CA TYR A 175 -19.47 -1.45 2.71
C TYR A 175 -20.60 -0.68 3.41
N GLY A 176 -20.46 0.65 3.62
CA GLY A 176 -21.48 1.52 4.20
C GLY A 176 -21.82 1.28 5.67
N PHE A 177 -21.21 0.33 6.33
CA PHE A 177 -21.33 0.00 7.78
C PHE A 177 -22.77 -0.09 8.32
N PRO A 178 -23.71 -0.79 7.66
CA PRO A 178 -25.13 -0.77 8.02
C PRO A 178 -25.38 -1.46 9.36
N GLY A 179 -26.14 -0.79 10.26
CA GLY A 179 -26.58 -1.37 11.54
C GLY A 179 -25.44 -1.65 12.52
N ILE A 180 -24.34 -0.87 12.45
CA ILE A 180 -23.25 -0.86 13.41
C ILE A 180 -23.37 0.44 14.22
N GLY A 181 -23.60 0.30 15.52
CA GLY A 181 -23.59 1.41 16.48
C GLY A 181 -22.21 1.61 17.09
N ASP A 182 -21.60 0.51 17.53
CA ASP A 182 -20.26 0.51 18.13
C ASP A 182 -19.28 -0.34 17.32
N LEU A 183 -18.13 0.23 16.98
CA LEU A 183 -17.05 -0.38 16.18
C LEU A 183 -15.74 -0.35 16.95
N VAL A 184 -15.02 -1.48 17.00
CA VAL A 184 -13.62 -1.54 17.44
C VAL A 184 -12.73 -1.67 16.22
N ASP A 185 -11.84 -0.69 16.01
CA ASP A 185 -10.80 -0.68 14.96
C ASP A 185 -9.49 -1.22 15.55
N VAL A 186 -9.21 -2.49 15.28
CA VAL A 186 -8.08 -3.24 15.85
C VAL A 186 -6.86 -3.08 14.96
N GLY A 187 -5.81 -2.47 15.49
CA GLY A 187 -4.64 -2.11 14.69
C GLY A 187 -4.95 -0.92 13.76
N GLY A 188 -5.76 0.04 14.21
CA GLY A 188 -6.26 1.14 13.38
C GLY A 188 -5.23 2.19 12.97
N GLY A 189 -3.97 2.04 13.37
CA GLY A 189 -2.85 2.91 12.98
C GLY A 189 -3.08 4.36 13.38
N SER A 190 -3.00 5.26 12.41
CA SER A 190 -3.22 6.70 12.61
C SER A 190 -4.70 7.11 12.54
N GLY A 191 -5.64 6.17 12.56
CA GLY A 191 -7.09 6.42 12.61
C GLY A 191 -7.71 6.92 11.31
N VAL A 192 -7.04 6.77 10.17
CA VAL A 192 -7.54 7.28 8.87
C VAL A 192 -8.84 6.63 8.47
N LEU A 193 -8.93 5.30 8.56
CA LEU A 193 -10.15 4.57 8.17
C LEU A 193 -11.28 4.85 9.16
N LEU A 194 -10.99 4.87 10.46
CA LEU A 194 -11.98 5.20 11.47
C LEU A 194 -12.53 6.62 11.30
N ASP A 195 -11.68 7.63 11.02
CA ASP A 195 -12.11 8.99 10.68
C ASP A 195 -13.11 8.99 9.51
N ALA A 196 -12.78 8.30 8.43
CA ALA A 196 -13.65 8.21 7.24
C ALA A 196 -14.99 7.53 7.57
N ILE A 197 -14.98 6.44 8.33
CA ILE A 197 -16.18 5.71 8.75
C ILE A 197 -17.07 6.61 9.63
N LEU A 198 -16.49 7.26 10.64
CA LEU A 198 -17.23 8.13 11.57
C LEU A 198 -17.85 9.33 10.86
N ARG A 199 -17.19 9.90 9.84
CA ARG A 199 -17.75 10.99 9.03
C ARG A 199 -18.91 10.52 8.16
N ALA A 200 -18.81 9.34 7.58
CA ALA A 200 -19.84 8.77 6.72
C ALA A 200 -21.05 8.21 7.49
N THR A 201 -20.86 7.83 8.76
CA THR A 201 -21.89 7.20 9.60
C THR A 201 -22.04 7.97 10.91
N PRO A 202 -22.90 9.02 10.96
CA PRO A 202 -23.01 9.92 12.12
C PRO A 202 -23.41 9.26 13.44
N GLU A 203 -24.15 8.16 13.38
CA GLU A 203 -24.64 7.42 14.57
C GLU A 203 -23.60 6.45 15.14
N LEU A 204 -22.53 6.16 14.38
CA LEU A 204 -21.51 5.20 14.78
C LEU A 204 -20.52 5.81 15.78
N ARG A 205 -20.15 5.02 16.78
CA ARG A 205 -19.07 5.29 17.73
C ARG A 205 -17.92 4.33 17.46
N GLY A 206 -16.70 4.79 17.60
CA GLY A 206 -15.51 3.99 17.32
C GLY A 206 -14.53 3.94 18.47
N VAL A 207 -13.96 2.77 18.72
CA VAL A 207 -12.81 2.60 19.62
C VAL A 207 -11.65 2.09 18.78
N LEU A 208 -10.56 2.86 18.70
CA LEU A 208 -9.33 2.43 18.05
C LEU A 208 -8.39 1.84 19.10
N VAL A 209 -7.83 0.66 18.81
CA VAL A 209 -6.79 0.04 19.64
C VAL A 209 -5.53 -0.21 18.84
N ASP A 210 -4.38 0.29 19.35
CA ASP A 210 -3.07 0.12 18.72
C ASP A 210 -1.96 0.41 19.75
N ARG A 211 -0.70 0.35 19.31
CA ARG A 211 0.48 0.71 20.12
C ARG A 211 0.47 2.21 20.45
N PRO A 212 1.17 2.64 21.53
CA PRO A 212 1.12 4.01 22.04
C PRO A 212 1.36 5.09 20.96
N GLU A 213 2.37 4.92 20.11
CA GLU A 213 2.74 5.91 19.09
C GLU A 213 1.65 6.04 17.99
N ALA A 214 0.96 4.96 17.67
CA ALA A 214 -0.16 4.97 16.73
C ALA A 214 -1.38 5.64 17.35
N VAL A 215 -1.67 5.32 18.62
CA VAL A 215 -2.77 5.90 19.40
C VAL A 215 -2.63 7.42 19.53
N GLU A 216 -1.42 7.93 19.78
CA GLU A 216 -1.18 9.38 19.83
C GLU A 216 -1.52 10.05 18.49
N ARG A 217 -1.08 9.46 17.36
CA ARG A 217 -1.41 9.98 16.01
C ARG A 217 -2.90 9.92 15.72
N ALA A 218 -3.57 8.81 16.08
CA ALA A 218 -5.01 8.64 15.88
C ALA A 218 -5.80 9.67 16.71
N ARG A 219 -5.43 9.87 17.98
CA ARG A 219 -6.06 10.86 18.86
C ARG A 219 -5.93 12.28 18.30
N ALA A 220 -4.75 12.66 17.83
CA ALA A 220 -4.52 13.96 17.19
C ALA A 220 -5.39 14.14 15.92
N ARG A 221 -5.48 13.11 15.07
CA ARG A 221 -6.30 13.13 13.85
C ARG A 221 -7.79 13.26 14.16
N LEU A 222 -8.32 12.39 15.01
CA LEU A 222 -9.74 12.35 15.34
C LEU A 222 -10.18 13.62 16.09
N GLY A 223 -9.30 14.17 16.95
CA GLY A 223 -9.51 15.46 17.60
C GLY A 223 -9.53 16.62 16.62
N ALA A 224 -8.58 16.70 15.70
CA ALA A 224 -8.59 17.71 14.64
C ALA A 224 -9.82 17.61 13.71
N ALA A 225 -10.41 16.41 13.61
CA ALA A 225 -11.64 16.15 12.88
C ALA A 225 -12.92 16.50 13.65
N GLY A 226 -12.83 16.85 14.95
CA GLY A 226 -13.99 17.10 15.83
C GLY A 226 -14.78 15.83 16.15
N LEU A 227 -14.11 14.66 16.17
CA LEU A 227 -14.75 13.36 16.38
C LEU A 227 -14.57 12.83 17.82
N ASP A 228 -13.95 13.59 18.74
CA ASP A 228 -13.67 13.18 20.13
C ASP A 228 -14.92 12.68 20.88
N GLY A 229 -16.09 13.27 20.60
CA GLY A 229 -17.35 12.86 21.25
C GLY A 229 -17.86 11.48 20.80
N ARG A 230 -17.28 10.90 19.73
CA ARG A 230 -17.70 9.62 19.15
C ARG A 230 -16.54 8.65 18.92
N SER A 231 -15.33 9.01 19.34
CA SER A 231 -14.16 8.15 19.22
C SER A 231 -13.39 8.06 20.52
N GLU A 232 -12.83 6.89 20.77
CA GLU A 232 -11.90 6.60 21.83
C GLU A 232 -10.64 5.95 21.23
N CYS A 233 -9.44 6.31 21.75
CA CYS A 233 -8.18 5.70 21.33
C CYS A 233 -7.52 5.05 22.55
N VAL A 234 -7.37 3.72 22.49
CA VAL A 234 -6.90 2.86 23.58
C VAL A 234 -5.57 2.24 23.20
N GLU A 235 -4.58 2.37 24.08
CA GLU A 235 -3.33 1.64 23.95
C GLU A 235 -3.53 0.17 24.28
N GLY A 236 -3.05 -0.73 23.41
CA GLY A 236 -3.22 -2.15 23.61
C GLY A 236 -2.39 -3.03 22.67
N ASP A 237 -2.34 -4.29 23.05
CA ASP A 237 -1.77 -5.36 22.25
C ASP A 237 -2.88 -6.32 21.84
N PHE A 238 -3.20 -6.35 20.55
CA PHE A 238 -4.26 -7.21 20.01
C PHE A 238 -3.95 -8.71 20.10
N PHE A 239 -2.71 -9.09 20.42
CA PHE A 239 -2.40 -10.47 20.79
C PHE A 239 -2.85 -10.85 22.20
N ALA A 240 -3.00 -9.85 23.08
CA ALA A 240 -3.39 -10.04 24.46
C ALA A 240 -4.89 -9.81 24.67
N THR A 241 -5.39 -8.63 24.25
CA THR A 241 -6.81 -8.27 24.45
C THR A 241 -7.23 -7.14 23.51
N VAL A 242 -8.54 -7.09 23.22
CA VAL A 242 -9.20 -5.97 22.55
C VAL A 242 -10.45 -5.54 23.32
N PRO A 243 -10.91 -4.29 23.21
CA PRO A 243 -12.12 -3.82 23.90
C PRO A 243 -13.34 -4.69 23.60
N PRO A 244 -14.09 -5.15 24.63
CA PRO A 244 -15.23 -6.03 24.42
C PRO A 244 -16.53 -5.27 24.14
N GLY A 245 -17.53 -5.98 23.57
CA GLY A 245 -18.93 -5.54 23.58
C GLY A 245 -19.41 -4.78 22.37
N ALA A 246 -18.58 -4.52 21.37
CA ALA A 246 -18.96 -3.79 20.16
C ALA A 246 -19.77 -4.65 19.17
N ASP A 247 -20.56 -3.98 18.31
CA ASP A 247 -21.34 -4.60 17.24
C ASP A 247 -20.46 -5.14 16.11
N ALA A 248 -19.28 -4.52 15.92
CA ALA A 248 -18.31 -4.95 14.91
C ALA A 248 -16.86 -4.72 15.35
N TYR A 249 -15.98 -5.59 14.82
CA TYR A 249 -14.54 -5.52 14.97
C TYR A 249 -13.92 -5.44 13.58
N LEU A 250 -13.17 -4.39 13.33
CA LEU A 250 -12.52 -4.09 12.07
C LEU A 250 -11.02 -4.32 12.20
N LEU A 251 -10.43 -5.05 11.25
CA LEU A 251 -8.99 -5.15 11.07
C LEU A 251 -8.70 -4.77 9.61
N SER A 252 -8.00 -3.69 9.42
CA SER A 252 -7.65 -3.20 8.08
C SER A 252 -6.16 -3.30 7.85
N ARG A 253 -5.75 -4.17 6.93
CA ARG A 253 -4.34 -4.43 6.64
C ARG A 253 -3.52 -4.82 7.88
N VAL A 254 -4.11 -5.71 8.67
CA VAL A 254 -3.49 -6.26 9.88
C VAL A 254 -3.15 -7.73 9.68
N ILE A 255 -4.09 -8.51 9.17
CA ILE A 255 -3.94 -9.97 9.09
C ILE A 255 -2.86 -10.37 8.07
N HIS A 256 -2.65 -9.59 7.05
CA HIS A 256 -1.63 -9.85 6.04
C HIS A 256 -0.17 -9.72 6.54
N ASP A 257 0.05 -9.00 7.64
CA ASP A 257 1.38 -8.84 8.24
C ASP A 257 1.86 -10.08 9.02
N TRP A 258 0.98 -11.06 9.22
CA TRP A 258 1.20 -12.19 10.11
C TRP A 258 1.08 -13.53 9.38
N ASP A 259 1.83 -14.51 9.86
CA ASP A 259 1.64 -15.90 9.45
C ASP A 259 0.28 -16.44 9.94
N ASP A 260 -0.10 -17.65 9.52
CA ASP A 260 -1.39 -18.23 9.86
C ASP A 260 -1.56 -18.54 11.36
N ALA A 261 -0.48 -18.78 12.09
CA ALA A 261 -0.53 -19.06 13.52
C ALA A 261 -0.83 -17.78 14.30
N ASP A 262 -0.09 -16.72 14.03
CA ASP A 262 -0.28 -15.42 14.66
C ASP A 262 -1.57 -14.74 14.21
N ALA A 263 -1.93 -14.83 12.93
CA ALA A 263 -3.22 -14.36 12.44
C ALA A 263 -4.40 -15.03 13.18
N ARG A 264 -4.35 -16.34 13.41
CA ARG A 264 -5.38 -17.05 14.22
C ARG A 264 -5.41 -16.58 15.67
N ARG A 265 -4.26 -16.28 16.28
CA ARG A 265 -4.21 -15.73 17.65
C ARG A 265 -4.93 -14.40 17.73
N ILE A 266 -4.66 -13.47 16.79
CA ILE A 266 -5.34 -12.18 16.72
C ILE A 266 -6.86 -12.36 16.57
N LEU A 267 -7.28 -13.20 15.62
CA LEU A 267 -8.69 -13.49 15.39
C LEU A 267 -9.37 -14.11 16.61
N THR A 268 -8.67 -15.01 17.33
CA THR A 268 -9.17 -15.64 18.56
C THR A 268 -9.34 -14.60 19.68
N THR A 269 -8.41 -13.64 19.79
CA THR A 269 -8.54 -12.52 20.75
C THR A 269 -9.74 -11.66 20.43
N CYS A 270 -9.95 -11.30 19.16
CA CYS A 270 -11.14 -10.58 18.72
C CYS A 270 -12.42 -11.36 19.05
N ARG A 271 -12.45 -12.67 18.74
CA ARG A 271 -13.61 -13.52 19.02
C ARG A 271 -13.97 -13.56 20.49
N ALA A 272 -12.97 -13.59 21.38
CA ALA A 272 -13.21 -13.61 22.83
C ALA A 272 -13.88 -12.32 23.36
N ALA A 273 -13.66 -11.19 22.68
CA ALA A 273 -14.26 -9.90 23.02
C ALA A 273 -15.62 -9.66 22.36
N MET A 274 -15.95 -10.41 21.31
CA MET A 274 -17.15 -10.22 20.50
C MET A 274 -18.41 -10.77 21.18
N PRO A 275 -19.47 -9.97 21.34
CA PRO A 275 -20.78 -10.47 21.76
C PRO A 275 -21.44 -11.32 20.66
N ALA A 276 -22.46 -12.09 21.03
CA ALA A 276 -23.24 -12.86 20.08
C ALA A 276 -23.88 -11.94 19.01
N GLY A 277 -23.69 -12.27 17.74
CA GLY A 277 -24.21 -11.48 16.63
C GLY A 277 -23.29 -10.35 16.14
N ALA A 278 -22.20 -10.06 16.84
CA ALA A 278 -21.20 -9.12 16.34
C ALA A 278 -20.54 -9.58 15.04
N ARG A 279 -20.12 -8.63 14.24
CA ARG A 279 -19.46 -8.87 12.95
C ARG A 279 -17.96 -8.66 13.05
N LEU A 280 -17.20 -9.54 12.41
CA LEU A 280 -15.79 -9.33 12.12
C LEU A 280 -15.67 -8.82 10.70
N LEU A 281 -14.93 -7.73 10.51
CA LEU A 281 -14.68 -7.09 9.22
C LEU A 281 -13.18 -7.09 8.98
N LEU A 282 -12.72 -7.82 7.97
CA LEU A 282 -11.33 -7.74 7.52
C LEU A 282 -11.30 -6.92 6.23
N VAL A 283 -10.44 -5.91 6.17
CA VAL A 283 -10.19 -5.12 4.96
C VAL A 283 -8.81 -5.51 4.45
N GLU A 284 -8.78 -6.40 3.47
CA GLU A 284 -7.55 -7.03 2.98
C GLU A 284 -7.54 -7.13 1.46
N ALA A 285 -6.36 -7.23 0.85
CA ALA A 285 -6.25 -7.61 -0.52
C ALA A 285 -6.49 -9.11 -0.67
N ILE A 286 -7.24 -9.51 -1.70
CA ILE A 286 -7.47 -10.91 -2.01
C ILE A 286 -6.65 -11.27 -3.25
N VAL A 287 -5.72 -12.22 -3.08
CA VAL A 287 -4.97 -12.76 -4.21
C VAL A 287 -5.92 -13.61 -5.07
N PRO A 288 -6.07 -13.29 -6.36
CA PRO A 288 -6.91 -14.09 -7.24
C PRO A 288 -6.25 -15.43 -7.59
N GLU A 289 -7.06 -16.38 -8.07
CA GLU A 289 -6.56 -17.68 -8.53
C GLU A 289 -5.62 -17.56 -9.75
N ARG A 290 -5.86 -16.54 -10.58
CA ARG A 290 -5.03 -16.23 -11.74
C ARG A 290 -4.35 -14.89 -11.53
N ALA A 291 -3.03 -14.85 -11.61
CA ALA A 291 -2.25 -13.64 -11.34
C ALA A 291 -2.68 -12.40 -12.14
N HIS A 292 -3.12 -12.60 -13.39
CA HIS A 292 -3.59 -11.52 -14.27
C HIS A 292 -4.93 -10.90 -13.86
N ASP A 293 -5.74 -11.60 -13.04
CA ASP A 293 -7.04 -11.10 -12.60
C ASP A 293 -6.93 -10.07 -11.46
N GLY A 294 -5.76 -9.96 -10.82
CA GLY A 294 -5.48 -8.96 -9.77
C GLY A 294 -3.99 -8.72 -9.58
N PRO A 295 -3.31 -8.11 -10.55
CA PRO A 295 -1.87 -7.94 -10.52
C PRO A 295 -1.37 -7.13 -9.33
N GLU A 296 -2.17 -6.20 -8.80
CA GLU A 296 -1.78 -5.39 -7.65
C GLU A 296 -1.75 -6.20 -6.34
N ALA A 297 -2.70 -7.11 -6.15
CA ALA A 297 -2.69 -8.02 -5.00
C ALA A 297 -1.49 -8.97 -5.05
N VAL A 298 -1.15 -9.49 -6.23
CA VAL A 298 0.05 -10.34 -6.43
C VAL A 298 1.34 -9.55 -6.16
N ARG A 299 1.43 -8.31 -6.62
CA ARG A 299 2.59 -7.46 -6.31
C ARG A 299 2.70 -7.14 -4.82
N MET A 300 1.57 -6.95 -4.16
CA MET A 300 1.55 -6.72 -2.72
C MET A 300 2.02 -7.96 -1.96
N ASP A 301 1.58 -9.15 -2.35
CA ASP A 301 2.06 -10.41 -1.79
C ASP A 301 3.57 -10.56 -1.89
N LEU A 302 4.16 -10.20 -3.04
CA LEU A 302 5.62 -10.17 -3.20
C LEU A 302 6.30 -9.13 -2.29
N HIS A 303 5.66 -7.98 -2.04
CA HIS A 303 6.18 -7.01 -1.07
C HIS A 303 6.15 -7.58 0.36
N MET A 304 5.08 -8.26 0.74
CA MET A 304 4.97 -8.93 2.05
C MET A 304 6.05 -10.01 2.21
N LEU A 305 6.26 -10.83 1.18
CA LEU A 305 7.32 -11.83 1.15
C LEU A 305 8.70 -11.21 1.36
N ILE A 306 9.01 -10.15 0.61
CA ILE A 306 10.34 -9.49 0.63
C ILE A 306 10.63 -8.86 1.98
N LEU A 307 9.65 -8.15 2.57
CA LEU A 307 9.87 -7.32 3.76
C LEU A 307 9.63 -8.07 5.08
N LEU A 308 8.56 -8.85 5.15
CA LEU A 308 8.02 -9.37 6.42
C LEU A 308 7.96 -10.88 6.49
N GLY A 309 8.15 -11.60 5.37
CA GLY A 309 7.86 -13.04 5.31
C GLY A 309 6.36 -13.36 5.49
N ALA A 310 5.54 -12.34 5.45
CA ALA A 310 4.09 -12.37 5.52
C ALA A 310 3.48 -12.58 4.12
N ARG A 311 2.15 -12.61 4.01
CA ARG A 311 1.50 -12.87 2.73
C ARG A 311 0.10 -12.29 2.62
N GLU A 312 -0.26 -11.93 1.41
CA GLU A 312 -1.67 -11.80 1.04
C GLU A 312 -2.27 -13.20 0.85
N ARG A 313 -3.59 -13.30 0.98
CA ARG A 313 -4.29 -14.60 0.96
C ARG A 313 -5.37 -14.62 -0.11
N THR A 314 -5.63 -15.81 -0.66
CA THR A 314 -6.82 -16.06 -1.49
C THR A 314 -8.08 -16.06 -0.62
N GLU A 315 -9.27 -15.93 -1.23
CA GLU A 315 -10.54 -16.06 -0.51
C GLU A 315 -10.66 -17.42 0.21
N ALA A 316 -10.21 -18.50 -0.42
CA ALA A 316 -10.20 -19.83 0.18
C ALA A 316 -9.32 -19.89 1.44
N GLN A 317 -8.12 -19.30 1.39
CA GLN A 317 -7.22 -19.24 2.53
C GLN A 317 -7.77 -18.37 3.66
N PHE A 318 -8.43 -17.23 3.36
CA PHE A 318 -9.15 -16.46 4.39
C PHE A 318 -10.29 -17.25 5.01
N ARG A 319 -11.05 -17.99 4.21
CA ARG A 319 -12.13 -18.85 4.70
C ARG A 319 -11.63 -19.90 5.68
N ASP A 320 -10.52 -20.58 5.34
CA ASP A 320 -9.89 -21.58 6.20
C ASP A 320 -9.30 -20.96 7.48
N LEU A 321 -8.65 -19.81 7.36
CA LEU A 321 -8.10 -19.07 8.50
C LEU A 321 -9.21 -18.66 9.48
N LEU A 322 -10.30 -18.07 8.97
CA LEU A 322 -11.47 -17.66 9.74
C LEU A 322 -12.15 -18.84 10.41
N ALA A 323 -12.37 -19.94 9.67
CA ALA A 323 -12.97 -21.16 10.21
C ALA A 323 -12.11 -21.73 11.34
N GLY A 324 -10.77 -21.75 11.18
CA GLY A 324 -9.81 -22.18 12.21
C GLY A 324 -9.83 -21.31 13.48
N ALA A 325 -10.30 -20.05 13.38
CA ALA A 325 -10.49 -19.16 14.51
C ALA A 325 -11.95 -19.12 15.04
N GLY A 326 -12.84 -19.94 14.47
CA GLY A 326 -14.25 -20.06 14.89
C GLY A 326 -15.16 -18.97 14.30
N PHE A 327 -14.87 -18.52 13.09
CA PHE A 327 -15.71 -17.61 12.31
C PHE A 327 -16.19 -18.26 11.03
N ASP A 328 -17.38 -17.85 10.59
CA ASP A 328 -17.92 -18.17 9.26
C ASP A 328 -17.82 -16.92 8.37
N LEU A 329 -17.08 -17.03 7.26
CA LEU A 329 -17.06 -15.98 6.23
C LEU A 329 -18.43 -15.93 5.53
N ARG A 330 -19.13 -14.80 5.66
CA ARG A 330 -20.50 -14.60 5.15
C ARG A 330 -20.51 -14.01 3.75
N ARG A 331 -19.70 -13.01 3.52
CA ARG A 331 -19.59 -12.34 2.22
C ARG A 331 -18.25 -11.67 2.04
N VAL A 332 -17.89 -11.46 0.80
CA VAL A 332 -16.75 -10.66 0.36
C VAL A 332 -17.30 -9.51 -0.47
N VAL A 333 -16.95 -8.28 -0.11
CA VAL A 333 -17.42 -7.06 -0.78
C VAL A 333 -16.21 -6.36 -1.40
N PRO A 334 -16.00 -6.45 -2.72
CA PRO A 334 -14.92 -5.73 -3.40
C PRO A 334 -15.11 -4.22 -3.24
N THR A 335 -14.03 -3.50 -2.95
CA THR A 335 -14.10 -2.03 -2.77
C THR A 335 -13.96 -1.26 -4.07
N GLY A 336 -13.57 -1.91 -5.17
CA GLY A 336 -13.21 -1.22 -6.41
C GLY A 336 -11.87 -0.48 -6.35
N SER A 337 -11.17 -0.56 -5.23
CA SER A 337 -9.83 -0.01 -5.05
C SER A 337 -8.84 -0.62 -6.04
N ALA A 338 -7.97 0.20 -6.62
CA ALA A 338 -6.88 -0.27 -7.47
C ALA A 338 -5.93 -1.25 -6.75
N ALA A 339 -5.93 -1.24 -5.41
CA ALA A 339 -5.15 -2.17 -4.59
C ALA A 339 -5.78 -3.56 -4.43
N GLY A 340 -6.94 -3.83 -5.05
CA GLY A 340 -7.63 -5.12 -4.94
C GLY A 340 -8.23 -5.40 -3.55
N LEU A 341 -8.50 -4.35 -2.76
CA LEU A 341 -9.08 -4.50 -1.44
C LEU A 341 -10.51 -4.99 -1.48
N SER A 342 -10.84 -5.81 -0.51
CA SER A 342 -12.20 -6.27 -0.24
C SER A 342 -12.50 -6.20 1.25
N VAL A 343 -13.77 -6.00 1.61
CA VAL A 343 -14.25 -6.17 2.96
C VAL A 343 -14.79 -7.59 3.11
N LEU A 344 -14.12 -8.40 3.92
CA LEU A 344 -14.57 -9.75 4.27
C LEU A 344 -15.38 -9.65 5.56
N GLU A 345 -16.67 -9.91 5.47
CA GLU A 345 -17.57 -9.95 6.64
C GLU A 345 -17.72 -11.39 7.14
N ALA A 346 -17.41 -11.61 8.40
CA ALA A 346 -17.57 -12.87 9.07
C ALA A 346 -18.35 -12.73 10.38
N THR A 347 -18.94 -13.83 10.83
CA THR A 347 -19.65 -13.92 12.12
C THR A 347 -19.11 -15.09 12.91
N VAL A 348 -19.24 -15.02 14.23
CA VAL A 348 -18.88 -16.15 15.10
C VAL A 348 -19.67 -17.40 14.70
N THR A 349 -18.98 -18.52 14.51
CA THR A 349 -19.63 -19.80 14.21
C THR A 349 -20.58 -20.16 15.33
N SER A 350 -21.86 -20.35 15.03
CA SER A 350 -22.83 -20.87 16.01
C SER A 350 -22.38 -22.27 16.39
N ALA A 351 -22.18 -22.53 17.68
CA ALA A 351 -22.02 -23.91 18.14
C ALA A 351 -23.23 -24.70 17.63
N ALA A 352 -23.00 -25.77 16.89
CA ALA A 352 -24.07 -26.69 16.52
C ALA A 352 -24.72 -27.16 17.84
N ARG A 353 -26.02 -26.85 17.99
CA ARG A 353 -26.81 -27.31 19.12
C ARG A 353 -27.01 -28.82 19.06
#